data_61cecedb9d53c793eeedf254df5f988c
#
_entry.id   61cecedb9d53c793eeedf254df5f988c
#
_cell.length_a   1.000
_cell.length_b   1.000
_cell.length_c   1.000
_cell.angle_alpha   90.00
_cell.angle_beta   90.00
_cell.angle_gamma   90.00
#
_symmetry.space_group_name_H-M   'P 1'
#
loop_
_entity.id
_entity.type
_entity.pdbx_description
1 polymer ?
#
loop_
_entity_poly.entity_id
_entity_poly.type
_entity_poly.pdbx_seq_one_letter_code
_entity_poly.pdbx_strand_id
1 'polypeptide(L)'
;MDTHAREYPVTFTDAEWRQRLTPEQYQVMRQHGTERPGTCALLHEKRQGTFSCVGCGQPLFTNGRKFESGTGWPSFDEPLEGAVETTTDRSYGMVRTEVHCSRCGSHLGHVFPDGPPPSHNRYCINGVAMDFTPA
;
A
#
# COMPACT_ATOMS: atom_id res chain seq x y z
N MET A 1 -12.36 -1.23 -23.41
CA MET A 1 -11.78 -0.33 -22.45
C MET A 1 -12.18 -0.74 -21.03
N ASP A 2 -11.25 -0.71 -20.19
CA ASP A 2 -11.49 -1.03 -18.81
C ASP A 2 -12.28 0.10 -18.15
N THR A 3 -13.39 -0.22 -17.54
CA THR A 3 -14.15 0.78 -16.77
C THR A 3 -13.35 1.26 -15.57
N HIS A 4 -12.31 0.54 -15.23
CA HIS A 4 -11.39 0.92 -14.17
C HIS A 4 -10.22 1.74 -14.71
N ALA A 5 -10.27 2.10 -15.98
CA ALA A 5 -9.21 2.89 -16.61
C ALA A 5 -9.30 4.33 -16.14
N ARG A 6 -9.28 4.50 -14.85
CA ARG A 6 -9.19 5.79 -14.22
C ARG A 6 -7.83 6.39 -14.53
N GLU A 7 -7.83 7.64 -14.92
CA GLU A 7 -6.58 8.33 -15.15
C GLU A 7 -5.98 8.78 -13.82
N TYR A 8 -4.72 8.40 -13.63
CA TYR A 8 -3.97 8.84 -12.47
C TYR A 8 -2.99 9.93 -12.88
N PRO A 9 -2.64 10.85 -11.97
CA PRO A 9 -1.67 11.91 -12.29
C PRO A 9 -0.32 11.38 -12.75
N VAL A 10 0.07 10.19 -12.31
CA VAL A 10 1.31 9.53 -12.72
C VAL A 10 0.97 8.21 -13.38
N THR A 11 1.36 8.04 -14.63
CA THR A 11 1.13 6.80 -15.38
C THR A 11 2.41 6.38 -16.08
N PHE A 12 2.62 5.07 -16.17
CA PHE A 12 3.74 4.48 -16.86
C PHE A 12 3.25 3.32 -17.71
N THR A 13 3.98 3.00 -18.79
CA THR A 13 3.70 1.78 -19.54
C THR A 13 4.14 0.57 -18.73
N ASP A 14 3.66 -0.63 -19.14
CA ASP A 14 4.07 -1.85 -18.47
C ASP A 14 5.60 -2.02 -18.51
N ALA A 15 6.22 -1.72 -19.64
CA ALA A 15 7.67 -1.82 -19.76
C ALA A 15 8.38 -0.87 -18.80
N GLU A 16 7.86 0.35 -18.64
CA GLU A 16 8.43 1.31 -17.69
C GLU A 16 8.27 0.85 -16.26
N TRP A 17 7.13 0.28 -15.91
CA TRP A 17 6.93 -0.28 -14.58
C TRP A 17 7.94 -1.39 -14.28
N ARG A 18 8.19 -2.26 -15.24
CA ARG A 18 9.15 -3.37 -15.07
C ARG A 18 10.58 -2.87 -14.88
N GLN A 19 10.91 -1.71 -15.45
CA GLN A 19 12.23 -1.11 -15.25
C GLN A 19 12.34 -0.40 -13.89
N ARG A 20 11.25 0.18 -13.41
CA ARG A 20 11.27 0.95 -12.17
C ARG A 20 11.18 0.08 -10.92
N LEU A 21 10.56 -1.08 -11.03
CA LEU A 21 10.26 -1.95 -9.89
C LEU A 21 11.05 -3.25 -9.98
N THR A 22 11.38 -3.81 -8.82
CA THR A 22 11.90 -5.18 -8.79
C THR A 22 10.77 -6.14 -9.21
N PRO A 23 11.10 -7.38 -9.61
CA PRO A 23 10.04 -8.34 -9.96
C PRO A 23 9.02 -8.54 -8.84
N GLU A 24 9.47 -8.56 -7.59
CA GLU A 24 8.55 -8.68 -6.46
C GLU A 24 7.65 -7.47 -6.30
N GLN A 25 8.24 -6.27 -6.41
CA GLN A 25 7.46 -5.03 -6.34
C GLN A 25 6.44 -4.96 -7.48
N TYR A 26 6.85 -5.33 -8.69
CA TYR A 26 5.95 -5.33 -9.84
C TYR A 26 4.77 -6.27 -9.61
N GLN A 27 5.02 -7.47 -9.13
CA GLN A 27 3.98 -8.44 -8.88
C GLN A 27 2.96 -7.91 -7.86
N VAL A 28 3.44 -7.31 -6.78
CA VAL A 28 2.55 -6.77 -5.74
C VAL A 28 1.80 -5.56 -6.23
N MET A 29 2.50 -4.60 -6.84
CA MET A 29 1.94 -3.27 -7.11
C MET A 29 1.15 -3.20 -8.41
N ARG A 30 1.51 -3.99 -9.42
CA ARG A 30 0.87 -3.93 -10.73
C ARG A 30 0.10 -5.18 -11.09
N GLN A 31 0.31 -6.28 -10.38
CA GLN A 31 -0.39 -7.54 -10.61
C GLN A 31 -1.21 -7.99 -9.40
N HIS A 32 -1.42 -7.09 -8.45
CA HIS A 32 -2.25 -7.34 -7.26
C HIS A 32 -1.79 -8.53 -6.43
N GLY A 33 -0.46 -8.72 -6.35
CA GLY A 33 0.11 -9.76 -5.51
C GLY A 33 0.14 -9.34 -4.05
N THR A 34 0.60 -10.23 -3.20
CA THR A 34 0.75 -9.98 -1.77
C THR A 34 2.08 -10.54 -1.31
N GLU A 35 2.84 -9.76 -0.55
CA GLU A 35 4.08 -10.26 0.05
C GLU A 35 3.75 -11.27 1.14
N ARG A 36 4.70 -12.15 1.44
CA ARG A 36 4.51 -13.11 2.52
C ARG A 36 4.60 -12.42 3.87
N PRO A 37 3.77 -12.85 4.86
CA PRO A 37 3.81 -12.24 6.19
C PRO A 37 5.21 -12.35 6.81
N GLY A 38 5.65 -11.28 7.49
CA GLY A 38 6.90 -11.27 8.22
C GLY A 38 8.16 -11.14 7.37
N THR A 39 8.03 -10.97 6.05
CA THR A 39 9.19 -10.91 5.17
C THR A 39 9.70 -9.49 4.93
N CYS A 40 8.92 -8.47 5.26
CA CYS A 40 9.28 -7.09 4.97
C CYS A 40 10.16 -6.48 6.06
N ALA A 41 11.28 -5.85 5.66
CA ALA A 41 12.15 -5.16 6.61
C ALA A 41 11.45 -3.99 7.31
N LEU A 42 10.43 -3.39 6.69
CA LEU A 42 9.71 -2.27 7.29
C LEU A 42 8.68 -2.69 8.34
N LEU A 43 8.44 -3.99 8.50
CA LEU A 43 7.47 -4.47 9.48
C LEU A 43 7.75 -3.92 10.88
N HIS A 44 9.01 -3.89 11.27
CA HIS A 44 9.41 -3.44 12.60
C HIS A 44 10.06 -2.06 12.60
N GLU A 45 9.88 -1.29 11.52
CA GLU A 45 10.44 0.08 11.45
C GLU A 45 9.73 0.97 12.47
N LYS A 46 10.49 1.55 13.38
CA LYS A 46 9.95 2.35 14.49
C LYS A 46 10.48 3.79 14.54
N ARG A 47 11.41 4.14 13.64
CA ARG A 47 11.91 5.51 13.60
C ARG A 47 10.83 6.45 13.09
N GLN A 48 10.88 7.70 13.52
CA GLN A 48 10.01 8.74 12.97
C GLN A 48 10.35 8.93 11.50
N GLY A 49 9.33 9.09 10.67
CA GLY A 49 9.54 9.28 9.25
C GLY A 49 8.31 9.00 8.43
N THR A 50 8.50 8.90 7.12
CA THR A 50 7.42 8.79 6.16
C THR A 50 7.62 7.56 5.28
N PHE A 51 6.52 6.83 5.07
CA PHE A 51 6.46 5.70 4.14
C PHE A 51 5.85 6.21 2.84
N SER A 52 6.57 6.04 1.73
CA SER A 52 6.18 6.57 0.42
C SER A 52 6.04 5.46 -0.60
N CYS A 53 5.20 5.70 -1.61
CA CYS A 53 4.97 4.74 -2.70
C CYS A 53 6.25 4.56 -3.52
N VAL A 54 6.71 3.32 -3.65
CA VAL A 54 7.89 3.01 -4.45
C VAL A 54 7.66 3.38 -5.92
N GLY A 55 6.42 3.26 -6.39
CA GLY A 55 6.12 3.51 -7.79
C GLY A 55 6.22 4.96 -8.21
N CYS A 56 5.77 5.89 -7.39
CA CYS A 56 5.69 7.31 -7.78
C CYS A 56 6.26 8.28 -6.74
N GLY A 57 6.67 7.79 -5.57
CA GLY A 57 7.25 8.63 -4.53
C GLY A 57 6.25 9.38 -3.67
N GLN A 58 4.93 9.17 -3.87
CA GLN A 58 3.94 9.88 -3.06
C GLN A 58 4.03 9.46 -1.60
N PRO A 59 4.09 10.42 -0.65
CA PRO A 59 3.99 10.08 0.78
C PRO A 59 2.63 9.43 1.07
N LEU A 60 2.65 8.34 1.82
CA LEU A 60 1.43 7.55 2.08
C LEU A 60 1.06 7.53 3.55
N PHE A 61 2.02 7.20 4.41
CA PHE A 61 1.79 7.04 5.85
C PHE A 61 2.96 7.60 6.64
N THR A 62 2.68 8.01 7.87
CA THR A 62 3.75 8.37 8.81
C THR A 62 3.87 7.29 9.87
N ASN A 63 5.05 7.16 10.49
CA ASN A 63 5.26 6.16 11.51
C ASN A 63 4.44 6.42 12.78
N GLY A 64 4.00 7.65 12.98
CA GLY A 64 3.09 7.96 14.09
C GLY A 64 1.74 7.27 13.98
N ARG A 65 1.39 6.77 12.79
CA ARG A 65 0.13 6.04 12.55
C ARG A 65 0.33 4.54 12.41
N LYS A 66 1.56 4.05 12.58
CA LYS A 66 1.86 2.62 12.48
C LYS A 66 1.66 1.96 13.83
N PHE A 67 1.10 0.74 13.82
CA PHE A 67 0.91 -0.03 15.04
C PHE A 67 1.21 -1.51 14.81
N GLU A 68 1.43 -2.23 15.91
CA GLU A 68 1.71 -3.67 15.84
C GLU A 68 0.39 -4.43 15.80
N SER A 69 0.09 -5.02 14.64
CA SER A 69 -1.16 -5.76 14.44
C SER A 69 -1.02 -7.26 14.63
N GLY A 70 0.22 -7.76 14.63
CA GLY A 70 0.47 -9.21 14.72
C GLY A 70 0.18 -9.96 13.42
N THR A 71 -0.12 -9.27 12.33
CA THR A 71 -0.49 -9.93 11.07
C THR A 71 0.70 -10.33 10.21
N GLY A 72 1.89 -9.76 10.46
CA GLY A 72 3.07 -9.98 9.61
C GLY A 72 3.22 -8.99 8.47
N TRP A 73 2.34 -8.01 8.40
CA TRP A 73 2.44 -6.90 7.44
C TRP A 73 2.44 -5.57 8.19
N PRO A 74 3.12 -4.54 7.65
CA PRO A 74 3.02 -3.19 8.21
C PRO A 74 1.57 -2.74 8.28
N SER A 75 1.15 -2.21 9.43
CA SER A 75 -0.23 -1.81 9.65
C SER A 75 -0.31 -0.38 10.15
N PHE A 76 -1.26 0.37 9.63
CA PHE A 76 -1.46 1.79 9.94
C PHE A 76 -2.94 2.03 10.23
N ASP A 77 -3.23 2.98 11.13
CA ASP A 77 -4.62 3.30 11.43
C ASP A 77 -5.19 4.36 10.49
N GLU A 78 -4.35 5.15 9.82
CA GLU A 78 -4.81 6.19 8.93
C GLU A 78 -3.71 6.61 7.95
N PRO A 79 -4.03 6.83 6.67
CA PRO A 79 -3.08 7.37 5.71
C PRO A 79 -2.99 8.89 5.81
N LEU A 80 -1.99 9.45 5.14
CA LEU A 80 -1.97 10.90 4.91
C LEU A 80 -3.17 11.27 4.05
N GLU A 81 -3.67 12.49 4.23
CA GLU A 81 -4.87 12.94 3.54
C GLU A 81 -4.68 12.88 2.02
N GLY A 82 -5.64 12.24 1.34
CA GLY A 82 -5.63 12.13 -0.11
C GLY A 82 -4.59 11.20 -0.70
N ALA A 83 -3.81 10.51 0.14
CA ALA A 83 -2.68 9.69 -0.35
C ALA A 83 -3.13 8.38 -0.99
N VAL A 84 -4.22 7.81 -0.54
CA VAL A 84 -4.70 6.52 -1.03
C VAL A 84 -6.17 6.61 -1.42
N GLU A 85 -6.58 5.63 -2.24
CA GLU A 85 -7.97 5.41 -2.61
C GLU A 85 -8.32 3.96 -2.37
N THR A 86 -9.62 3.67 -2.27
CA THR A 86 -10.07 2.32 -2.00
C THR A 86 -11.06 1.86 -3.05
N THR A 87 -11.05 0.56 -3.32
CA THR A 87 -12.04 -0.09 -4.19
C THR A 87 -12.43 -1.42 -3.58
N THR A 88 -13.59 -1.93 -3.98
CA THR A 88 -14.04 -3.24 -3.51
C THR A 88 -13.29 -4.33 -4.28
N ASP A 89 -12.69 -5.26 -3.54
CA ASP A 89 -11.98 -6.41 -4.08
C ASP A 89 -12.81 -7.66 -3.79
N ARG A 90 -13.23 -8.35 -4.84
CA ARG A 90 -14.07 -9.56 -4.74
C ARG A 90 -13.33 -10.82 -5.14
N SER A 91 -12.00 -10.78 -5.17
CA SER A 91 -11.22 -11.94 -5.58
C SER A 91 -11.24 -13.04 -4.52
N TYR A 92 -10.98 -14.26 -4.95
CA TYR A 92 -10.88 -15.44 -4.08
C TYR A 92 -12.14 -15.72 -3.25
N GLY A 93 -13.31 -15.34 -3.77
CA GLY A 93 -14.55 -15.58 -3.04
C GLY A 93 -14.74 -14.71 -1.81
N MET A 94 -13.89 -13.71 -1.62
CA MET A 94 -13.95 -12.79 -0.50
C MET A 94 -14.33 -11.40 -0.97
N VAL A 95 -14.92 -10.62 -0.06
CA VAL A 95 -15.18 -9.20 -0.30
C VAL A 95 -14.30 -8.40 0.65
N ARG A 96 -13.34 -7.68 0.10
CA ARG A 96 -12.40 -6.87 0.89
C ARG A 96 -12.33 -5.48 0.29
N THR A 97 -11.77 -4.54 1.04
CA THR A 97 -11.53 -3.19 0.54
C THR A 97 -10.04 -3.05 0.20
N GLU A 98 -9.77 -2.90 -1.08
CA GLU A 98 -8.41 -2.73 -1.58
C GLU A 98 -7.96 -1.29 -1.40
N VAL A 99 -6.68 -1.11 -1.06
CA VAL A 99 -6.03 0.20 -0.93
C VAL A 99 -5.00 0.35 -2.03
N HIS A 100 -5.05 1.47 -2.76
CA HIS A 100 -4.08 1.75 -3.80
C HIS A 100 -3.66 3.22 -3.77
N CYS A 101 -2.48 3.49 -4.34
CA CYS A 101 -1.93 4.85 -4.38
C CYS A 101 -2.82 5.73 -5.23
N SER A 102 -3.22 6.89 -4.69
CA SER A 102 -4.10 7.80 -5.42
C SER A 102 -3.40 8.47 -6.59
N ARG A 103 -2.07 8.48 -6.61
CA ARG A 103 -1.29 9.18 -7.62
C ARG A 103 -0.93 8.31 -8.82
N CYS A 104 -0.56 7.05 -8.61
CA CYS A 104 -0.16 6.16 -9.71
C CYS A 104 -1.03 4.90 -9.82
N GLY A 105 -1.95 4.69 -8.89
CA GLY A 105 -2.87 3.54 -8.94
C GLY A 105 -2.26 2.21 -8.54
N SER A 106 -1.04 2.17 -8.03
CA SER A 106 -0.42 0.92 -7.64
C SER A 106 -1.13 0.30 -6.44
N HIS A 107 -1.31 -1.02 -6.50
CA HIS A 107 -1.89 -1.77 -5.39
C HIS A 107 -0.95 -1.71 -4.18
N LEU A 108 -1.49 -1.39 -3.02
CA LEU A 108 -0.73 -1.29 -1.79
C LEU A 108 -1.10 -2.38 -0.79
N GLY A 109 -2.37 -2.68 -0.64
CA GLY A 109 -2.86 -3.64 0.32
C GLY A 109 -4.36 -3.57 0.48
N HIS A 110 -4.82 -3.79 1.71
CA HIS A 110 -6.24 -3.78 2.04
C HIS A 110 -6.47 -3.06 3.36
N VAL A 111 -7.69 -2.57 3.57
CA VAL A 111 -8.08 -1.97 4.85
C VAL A 111 -9.23 -2.78 5.45
N PHE A 112 -9.16 -2.98 6.76
CA PHE A 112 -10.12 -3.76 7.53
C PHE A 112 -10.66 -2.92 8.68
N PRO A 113 -11.90 -3.18 9.15
CA PRO A 113 -12.51 -2.38 10.21
C PRO A 113 -12.15 -2.82 11.62
N ASP A 114 -11.08 -3.56 11.79
CA ASP A 114 -10.66 -4.14 13.08
C ASP A 114 -9.41 -3.47 13.65
N GLY A 115 -9.24 -2.19 13.40
CA GLY A 115 -8.09 -1.42 13.89
C GLY A 115 -8.37 -0.71 15.21
N PRO A 116 -7.35 0.00 15.72
CA PRO A 116 -7.48 0.73 16.98
C PRO A 116 -8.29 2.01 16.82
N PRO A 117 -8.85 2.53 17.94
CA PRO A 117 -9.49 3.83 17.89
C PRO A 117 -8.47 4.93 17.60
N PRO A 118 -8.86 6.10 17.07
CA PRO A 118 -10.24 6.49 16.80
C PRO A 118 -10.80 6.01 15.48
N SER A 119 -9.96 5.68 14.49
CA SER A 119 -10.46 5.34 13.15
C SER A 119 -11.09 3.95 13.11
N HIS A 120 -10.63 3.02 13.96
CA HIS A 120 -10.99 1.61 13.93
C HIS A 120 -10.62 0.93 12.61
N ASN A 121 -9.72 1.53 11.84
CA ASN A 121 -9.25 0.95 10.58
C ASN A 121 -7.88 0.34 10.74
N ARG A 122 -7.66 -0.77 10.04
CA ARG A 122 -6.33 -1.39 9.94
C ARG A 122 -5.97 -1.43 8.46
N TYR A 123 -5.10 -0.50 8.05
CA TYR A 123 -4.52 -0.48 6.71
C TYR A 123 -3.34 -1.44 6.71
N CYS A 124 -3.56 -2.63 6.14
CA CYS A 124 -2.57 -3.70 6.07
C CYS A 124 -1.87 -3.57 4.73
N ILE A 125 -0.63 -3.10 4.73
CA ILE A 125 0.06 -2.66 3.52
C ILE A 125 1.27 -3.55 3.25
N ASN A 126 1.48 -3.88 1.98
CA ASN A 126 2.66 -4.63 1.57
C ASN A 126 3.89 -3.74 1.67
N GLY A 127 4.84 -4.13 2.52
CA GLY A 127 6.02 -3.32 2.76
C GLY A 127 6.89 -3.12 1.53
N VAL A 128 6.91 -4.10 0.60
CA VAL A 128 7.69 -3.96 -0.63
C VAL A 128 7.17 -2.82 -1.52
N ALA A 129 5.93 -2.36 -1.30
CA ALA A 129 5.35 -1.26 -2.06
C ALA A 129 5.77 0.10 -1.53
N MET A 130 6.49 0.16 -0.42
CA MET A 130 6.85 1.41 0.24
C MET A 130 8.34 1.55 0.46
N ASP A 131 8.81 2.81 0.40
CA ASP A 131 10.12 3.21 0.88
C ASP A 131 9.93 3.99 2.18
N PHE A 132 10.87 3.84 3.10
CA PHE A 132 10.87 4.61 4.35
C PHE A 132 11.96 5.68 4.32
N THR A 133 11.56 6.92 4.63
CA THR A 133 12.49 8.04 4.74
C THR A 133 12.46 8.52 6.19
N PRO A 134 13.56 8.41 6.95
CA PRO A 134 13.60 8.91 8.33
C PRO A 134 13.41 10.43 8.36
N ALA A 135 12.75 10.86 9.40
CA ALA A 135 12.55 12.30 9.60
C ALA A 135 13.85 13.01 9.96
#